data_1fdd30efac94c4d3a568066e0b324c3b
#
_entry.id   1fdd30efac94c4d3a568066e0b324c3b
#
_cell.length_a   1.000
_cell.length_b   1.000
_cell.length_c   1.000
_cell.angle_alpha   90.00
_cell.angle_beta   90.00
_cell.angle_gamma   90.00
#
_symmetry.space_group_name_H-M   'P 1'
#
loop_
_entity.id
_entity.type
_entity.pdbx_description
1 polymer ?
#
loop_
_entity_poly.entity_id
_entity_poly.type
_entity_poly.pdbx_seq_one_letter_code
_entity_poly.pdbx_strand_id
1 'polypeptide(L)'
;MTYDPTTANARRFPRVITPEEIDAMPRLTFNKGIDAAIFLSRERDDARYFRQGYCYMERDHEPYNWKQMDFDETHYCLEGKIHLVVRDASGRKVILEAGRGEHIYLPAGYDYTLEASGVKTVFFWSSGPSHRAGLVEAPEYSRELKSLRTKA
;
A
#
# COMPACT_ATOMS: atom_id res chain seq x y z
N MET A 1 12.64 26.31 11.77
CA MET A 1 12.21 26.35 10.36
C MET A 1 10.72 26.64 10.33
N THR A 2 10.32 27.73 9.72
CA THR A 2 8.89 28.09 9.63
C THR A 2 8.24 27.29 8.49
N TYR A 3 7.10 26.73 8.75
CA TYR A 3 6.31 26.05 7.72
C TYR A 3 5.73 27.06 6.74
N ASP A 4 6.03 26.89 5.47
CA ASP A 4 5.45 27.68 4.41
C ASP A 4 4.55 26.76 3.53
N PRO A 5 3.23 26.91 3.64
CA PRO A 5 2.30 26.06 2.88
C PRO A 5 2.26 26.40 1.39
N THR A 6 2.90 27.48 0.96
CA THR A 6 2.93 27.88 -0.45
C THR A 6 4.04 27.20 -1.25
N THR A 7 4.97 26.52 -0.57
CA THR A 7 6.07 25.81 -1.24
C THR A 7 5.60 24.55 -1.92
N ALA A 8 6.34 24.13 -2.97
CA ALA A 8 6.07 22.90 -3.69
C ALA A 8 6.13 21.63 -2.81
N ASN A 9 6.80 21.72 -1.64
CA ASN A 9 6.98 20.64 -0.68
C ASN A 9 6.15 20.81 0.59
N ALA A 10 5.06 21.58 0.53
CA ALA A 10 4.20 21.85 1.68
C ALA A 10 3.72 20.58 2.39
N ARG A 11 3.54 19.48 1.63
CA ARG A 11 3.09 18.20 2.20
C ARG A 11 4.18 17.40 2.90
N ARG A 12 5.45 17.75 2.75
CA ARG A 12 6.56 17.18 3.52
C ARG A 12 6.71 17.80 4.91
N PHE A 13 5.62 18.22 5.47
CA PHE A 13 5.60 18.82 6.80
C PHE A 13 4.83 17.90 7.77
N PRO A 14 5.19 17.87 9.05
CA PRO A 14 4.43 17.07 10.02
C PRO A 14 2.96 17.48 10.02
N ARG A 15 2.10 16.52 9.81
CA ARG A 15 0.65 16.74 9.72
C ARG A 15 -0.12 15.49 10.08
N VAL A 16 -1.38 15.66 10.39
CA VAL A 16 -2.33 14.56 10.53
C VAL A 16 -2.92 14.27 9.15
N ILE A 17 -2.95 12.98 8.77
CA ILE A 17 -3.67 12.49 7.60
C ILE A 17 -5.02 11.99 8.10
N THR A 18 -6.09 12.66 7.71
CA THR A 18 -7.44 12.36 8.19
C THR A 18 -8.12 11.25 7.39
N PRO A 19 -9.14 10.58 7.95
CA PRO A 19 -9.95 9.63 7.20
C PRO A 19 -10.55 10.22 5.91
N GLU A 20 -10.99 11.48 5.96
CA GLU A 20 -11.55 12.18 4.80
C GLU A 20 -10.51 12.35 3.69
N GLU A 21 -9.26 12.64 4.05
CA GLU A 21 -8.15 12.72 3.09
C GLU A 21 -7.86 11.35 2.45
N ILE A 22 -7.89 10.29 3.25
CA ILE A 22 -7.67 8.92 2.78
C ILE A 22 -8.80 8.49 1.84
N ASP A 23 -10.05 8.76 2.21
CA ASP A 23 -11.22 8.41 1.40
C ASP A 23 -11.27 9.18 0.08
N ALA A 24 -10.68 10.37 0.03
CA ALA A 24 -10.58 11.17 -1.18
C ALA A 24 -9.48 10.69 -2.14
N MET A 25 -8.61 9.76 -1.72
CA MET A 25 -7.58 9.21 -2.62
C MET A 25 -8.20 8.37 -3.72
N PRO A 26 -7.65 8.46 -4.95
CA PRO A 26 -8.06 7.56 -6.02
C PRO A 26 -7.80 6.11 -5.63
N ARG A 27 -8.65 5.22 -6.11
CA ARG A 27 -8.52 3.77 -5.89
C ARG A 27 -7.72 3.14 -7.01
N LEU A 28 -6.77 2.28 -6.63
CA LEU A 28 -6.07 1.40 -7.53
C LEU A 28 -6.70 0.01 -7.42
N THR A 29 -7.31 -0.46 -8.50
CA THR A 29 -7.87 -1.82 -8.58
C THR A 29 -6.80 -2.76 -9.12
N PHE A 30 -6.42 -3.76 -8.32
CA PHE A 30 -5.44 -4.79 -8.75
C PHE A 30 -6.10 -5.90 -9.54
N ASN A 31 -7.15 -6.47 -8.95
CA ASN A 31 -7.99 -7.50 -9.54
C ASN A 31 -9.42 -7.27 -9.09
N LYS A 32 -10.34 -8.07 -9.63
CA LYS A 32 -11.73 -8.03 -9.20
C LYS A 32 -11.82 -8.26 -7.69
N GLY A 33 -12.32 -7.27 -6.98
CA GLY A 33 -12.53 -7.31 -5.54
C GLY A 33 -11.33 -6.91 -4.69
N ILE A 34 -10.24 -6.38 -5.29
CA ILE A 34 -9.08 -5.88 -4.55
C ILE A 34 -8.79 -4.45 -4.97
N ASP A 35 -8.98 -3.51 -4.06
CA ASP A 35 -8.66 -2.10 -4.24
C ASP A 35 -7.65 -1.61 -3.21
N ALA A 36 -6.83 -0.65 -3.59
CA ALA A 36 -5.94 0.06 -2.68
C ALA A 36 -6.15 1.57 -2.75
N ALA A 37 -5.94 2.23 -1.63
CA ALA A 37 -5.82 3.69 -1.55
C ALA A 37 -4.44 4.02 -0.98
N ILE A 38 -3.60 4.67 -1.76
CA ILE A 38 -2.27 5.11 -1.33
C ILE A 38 -2.38 6.55 -0.85
N PHE A 39 -2.30 6.77 0.46
CA PHE A 39 -2.48 8.08 1.05
C PHE A 39 -1.17 8.79 1.41
N LEU A 40 -0.05 8.07 1.37
CA LEU A 40 1.28 8.64 1.56
C LEU A 40 2.24 8.02 0.53
N SER A 41 2.81 8.88 -0.31
CA SER A 41 3.63 8.41 -1.43
C SER A 41 4.72 9.42 -1.79
N ARG A 42 5.72 8.95 -2.53
CA ARG A 42 6.73 9.83 -3.09
C ARG A 42 6.13 10.77 -4.14
N GLU A 43 5.21 10.27 -4.94
CA GLU A 43 4.59 11.00 -6.05
C GLU A 43 3.83 12.23 -5.57
N ARG A 44 3.07 12.08 -4.49
CA ARG A 44 2.22 13.14 -3.95
C ARG A 44 2.89 13.95 -2.85
N ASP A 45 3.62 13.28 -1.96
CA ASP A 45 4.03 13.82 -0.67
C ASP A 45 5.56 14.00 -0.55
N ASP A 46 6.34 13.60 -1.56
CA ASP A 46 7.80 13.50 -1.49
C ASP A 46 8.29 12.57 -0.35
N ALA A 47 7.49 11.61 0.05
CA ALA A 47 7.89 10.64 1.06
C ALA A 47 9.10 9.83 0.58
N ARG A 48 10.18 9.78 1.40
CA ARG A 48 11.47 9.21 0.99
C ARG A 48 11.67 7.77 1.41
N TYR A 49 11.18 7.42 2.59
CA TYR A 49 11.56 6.17 3.24
C TYR A 49 10.46 5.13 3.23
N PHE A 50 9.21 5.53 3.10
CA PHE A 50 8.10 4.59 3.07
C PHE A 50 6.93 5.13 2.23
N ARG A 51 6.12 4.19 1.79
CA ARG A 51 4.83 4.39 1.13
C ARG A 51 3.78 3.69 1.99
N GLN A 52 2.62 4.30 2.15
CA GLN A 52 1.56 3.75 3.00
C GLN A 52 0.20 3.83 2.32
N GLY A 53 -0.61 2.84 2.59
CA GLY A 53 -1.98 2.78 2.07
C GLY A 53 -2.84 1.78 2.80
N TYR A 54 -4.09 1.74 2.40
CA TYR A 54 -5.04 0.70 2.78
C TYR A 54 -5.31 -0.20 1.60
N CYS A 55 -5.58 -1.46 1.89
CA CYS A 55 -6.08 -2.43 0.93
C CYS A 55 -7.46 -2.90 1.38
N TYR A 56 -8.39 -2.94 0.44
CA TYR A 56 -9.78 -3.34 0.64
C TYR A 56 -10.04 -4.57 -0.20
N MET A 57 -10.38 -5.69 0.44
CA MET A 57 -10.59 -6.96 -0.24
C MET A 57 -11.99 -7.49 0.01
N GLU A 58 -12.71 -7.79 -1.06
CA GLU A 58 -13.97 -8.51 -0.98
C GLU A 58 -13.73 -9.97 -0.54
N ARG A 59 -14.76 -10.58 0.03
CA ARG A 59 -14.69 -11.94 0.60
C ARG A 59 -14.28 -13.02 -0.40
N ASP A 60 -14.53 -12.79 -1.68
CA ASP A 60 -14.37 -13.74 -2.79
C ASP A 60 -13.58 -13.14 -3.95
N HIS A 61 -12.67 -12.19 -3.64
CA HIS A 61 -11.85 -11.55 -4.66
C HIS A 61 -10.99 -12.57 -5.42
N GLU A 62 -10.62 -12.22 -6.65
CA GLU A 62 -9.65 -13.01 -7.41
C GLU A 62 -8.26 -12.91 -6.79
N PRO A 63 -7.49 -14.01 -6.72
CA PRO A 63 -6.11 -13.97 -6.21
C PRO A 63 -5.24 -13.00 -7.00
N TYR A 64 -4.37 -12.29 -6.30
CA TYR A 64 -3.42 -11.37 -6.91
C TYR A 64 -1.99 -11.68 -6.49
N ASN A 65 -1.10 -11.84 -7.48
CA ASN A 65 0.32 -12.10 -7.26
C ASN A 65 1.09 -10.79 -7.22
N TRP A 66 1.80 -10.57 -6.13
CA TRP A 66 2.65 -9.41 -5.93
C TRP A 66 4.12 -9.80 -5.90
N LYS A 67 4.93 -9.08 -6.66
CA LYS A 67 6.38 -9.25 -6.66
C LYS A 67 7.02 -8.15 -5.83
N GLN A 68 7.65 -8.54 -4.74
CA GLN A 68 8.31 -7.63 -3.83
C GLN A 68 9.81 -7.74 -4.02
N MET A 69 10.41 -6.81 -4.77
CA MET A 69 11.78 -6.95 -5.24
C MET A 69 12.82 -6.34 -4.28
N ASP A 70 12.64 -5.12 -3.85
CA ASP A 70 13.70 -4.33 -3.23
C ASP A 70 13.22 -3.43 -2.07
N PHE A 71 12.12 -3.76 -1.44
CA PHE A 71 11.61 -3.07 -0.27
C PHE A 71 10.98 -4.04 0.72
N ASP A 72 11.02 -3.68 1.98
CA ASP A 72 10.28 -4.39 3.03
C ASP A 72 8.85 -3.88 3.10
N GLU A 73 7.95 -4.73 3.56
CA GLU A 73 6.54 -4.38 3.69
C GLU A 73 5.96 -4.97 4.97
N THR A 74 5.04 -4.25 5.58
CA THR A 74 4.22 -4.74 6.68
C THR A 74 2.75 -4.60 6.35
N HIS A 75 1.94 -5.58 6.76
CA HIS A 75 0.49 -5.54 6.70
C HIS A 75 -0.07 -5.60 8.12
N TYR A 76 -0.98 -4.69 8.45
CA TYR A 76 -1.70 -4.69 9.70
C TYR A 76 -3.19 -4.90 9.43
N CYS A 77 -3.73 -6.02 9.92
CA CYS A 77 -5.12 -6.37 9.71
C CYS A 77 -6.04 -5.51 10.60
N LEU A 78 -6.89 -4.72 9.97
CA LEU A 78 -7.88 -3.88 10.65
C LEU A 78 -9.23 -4.58 10.76
N GLU A 79 -9.62 -5.33 9.74
CA GLU A 79 -10.91 -6.01 9.64
C GLU A 79 -10.74 -7.31 8.86
N GLY A 80 -11.42 -8.36 9.28
CA GLY A 80 -11.42 -9.64 8.59
C GLY A 80 -10.15 -10.45 8.83
N LYS A 81 -9.59 -11.02 7.78
CA LYS A 81 -8.43 -11.90 7.84
C LYS A 81 -7.61 -11.79 6.57
N ILE A 82 -6.32 -11.50 6.72
CA ILE A 82 -5.37 -11.54 5.62
C ILE A 82 -4.93 -12.99 5.41
N HIS A 83 -4.95 -13.44 4.17
CA HIS A 83 -4.43 -14.75 3.77
C HIS A 83 -3.41 -14.56 2.65
N LEU A 84 -2.15 -14.88 2.92
CA LEU A 84 -1.05 -14.76 1.96
C LEU A 84 -0.39 -16.11 1.72
N VAL A 85 -0.08 -16.37 0.45
CA VAL A 85 0.85 -17.44 0.07
C VAL A 85 2.17 -16.78 -0.33
N VAL A 86 3.19 -16.94 0.50
CA VAL A 86 4.51 -16.33 0.30
C VAL A 86 5.46 -17.34 -0.31
N ARG A 87 6.29 -16.90 -1.26
CA ARG A 87 7.30 -17.74 -1.93
C ARG A 87 8.67 -17.13 -1.76
N ASP A 88 9.62 -17.95 -1.34
CA ASP A 88 11.03 -17.56 -1.34
C ASP A 88 11.70 -17.79 -2.71
N ALA A 89 12.96 -17.37 -2.85
CA ALA A 89 13.73 -17.53 -4.08
C ALA A 89 13.91 -18.99 -4.51
N SER A 90 13.80 -19.95 -3.60
CA SER A 90 13.85 -21.38 -3.88
C SER A 90 12.51 -21.98 -4.33
N GLY A 91 11.44 -21.18 -4.30
CA GLY A 91 10.08 -21.60 -4.61
C GLY A 91 9.35 -22.27 -3.45
N ARG A 92 9.96 -22.30 -2.24
CA ARG A 92 9.27 -22.79 -1.05
C ARG A 92 8.12 -21.87 -0.68
N LYS A 93 6.96 -22.46 -0.43
CA LYS A 93 5.74 -21.74 -0.07
C LYS A 93 5.53 -21.76 1.44
N VAL A 94 5.09 -20.62 1.96
CA VAL A 94 4.63 -20.46 3.33
C VAL A 94 3.28 -19.76 3.31
N ILE A 95 2.30 -20.31 4.03
CA ILE A 95 0.98 -19.69 4.19
C ILE A 95 1.01 -18.85 5.46
N LEU A 96 0.68 -17.58 5.33
CA LEU A 96 0.55 -16.63 6.43
C LEU A 96 -0.88 -16.18 6.56
N GLU A 97 -1.41 -16.22 7.76
CA GLU A 97 -2.72 -15.68 8.08
C GLU A 97 -2.61 -14.68 9.22
N ALA A 98 -3.29 -13.56 9.10
CA ALA A 98 -3.36 -12.54 10.15
C ALA A 98 -4.79 -12.06 10.32
N GLY A 99 -5.32 -12.20 11.52
CA GLY A 99 -6.60 -11.65 11.93
C GLY A 99 -6.45 -10.23 12.47
N ARG A 100 -7.58 -9.64 12.85
CA ARG A 100 -7.64 -8.27 13.38
C ARG A 100 -6.62 -8.05 14.50
N GLY A 101 -5.82 -6.99 14.35
CA GLY A 101 -4.79 -6.60 15.31
C GLY A 101 -3.44 -7.27 15.09
N GLU A 102 -3.35 -8.21 14.17
CA GLU A 102 -2.09 -8.90 13.87
C GLU A 102 -1.37 -8.25 12.68
N HIS A 103 -0.05 -8.36 12.68
CA HIS A 103 0.84 -7.86 11.64
C HIS A 103 1.48 -9.00 10.87
N ILE A 104 1.69 -8.78 9.58
CA ILE A 104 2.57 -9.62 8.76
C ILE A 104 3.78 -8.77 8.37
N TYR A 105 4.98 -9.34 8.49
CA TYR A 105 6.21 -8.76 7.97
C TYR A 105 6.67 -9.53 6.74
N LEU A 106 6.93 -8.80 5.68
CA LEU A 106 7.41 -9.32 4.39
C LEU A 106 8.73 -8.63 4.05
N PRO A 107 9.88 -9.27 4.30
CA PRO A 107 11.16 -8.72 3.88
C PRO A 107 11.28 -8.69 2.36
N ALA A 108 12.14 -7.81 1.85
CA ALA A 108 12.44 -7.73 0.43
C ALA A 108 12.89 -9.08 -0.15
N GLY A 109 12.53 -9.33 -1.40
CA GLY A 109 12.93 -10.55 -2.13
C GLY A 109 11.90 -11.68 -2.08
N TYR A 110 10.78 -11.50 -1.39
CA TYR A 110 9.70 -12.49 -1.35
C TYR A 110 8.56 -12.10 -2.27
N ASP A 111 8.05 -13.06 -3.04
CA ASP A 111 6.81 -12.89 -3.76
C ASP A 111 5.64 -13.40 -2.93
N TYR A 112 4.48 -12.81 -3.06
CA TYR A 112 3.30 -13.29 -2.37
C TYR A 112 2.04 -13.20 -3.21
N THR A 113 1.07 -14.04 -2.89
CA THR A 113 -0.27 -14.01 -3.46
C THR A 113 -1.26 -13.61 -2.36
N LEU A 114 -2.06 -12.58 -2.66
CA LEU A 114 -3.23 -12.22 -1.85
C LEU A 114 -4.36 -13.19 -2.22
N GLU A 115 -4.73 -14.06 -1.29
CA GLU A 115 -5.79 -15.03 -1.45
C GLU A 115 -7.07 -14.58 -0.75
N ALA A 116 -8.23 -14.97 -1.27
CA ALA A 116 -9.49 -14.71 -0.63
C ALA A 116 -9.60 -15.51 0.68
N SER A 117 -10.00 -14.83 1.75
CA SER A 117 -10.15 -15.45 3.07
C SER A 117 -11.59 -15.88 3.39
N GLY A 118 -12.55 -15.59 2.48
CA GLY A 118 -13.97 -15.84 2.69
C GLY A 118 -14.70 -14.76 3.52
N VAL A 119 -13.96 -13.76 4.00
CA VAL A 119 -14.51 -12.60 4.71
C VAL A 119 -13.96 -11.31 4.12
N LYS A 120 -14.76 -10.25 4.16
CA LYS A 120 -14.30 -8.91 3.77
C LYS A 120 -13.13 -8.51 4.66
N THR A 121 -12.05 -8.03 4.04
CA THR A 121 -10.80 -7.74 4.73
C THR A 121 -10.31 -6.33 4.39
N VAL A 122 -9.90 -5.61 5.42
CA VAL A 122 -9.23 -4.31 5.29
C VAL A 122 -7.92 -4.39 6.05
N PHE A 123 -6.82 -4.03 5.39
CA PHE A 123 -5.54 -3.93 6.06
C PHE A 123 -4.79 -2.65 5.68
N PHE A 124 -4.05 -2.14 6.64
CA PHE A 124 -3.07 -1.08 6.44
C PHE A 124 -1.74 -1.70 6.03
N TRP A 125 -1.08 -1.12 5.03
CA TRP A 125 0.24 -1.56 4.63
C TRP A 125 1.23 -0.40 4.63
N SER A 126 2.49 -0.72 4.90
CA SER A 126 3.60 0.20 4.82
C SER A 126 4.77 -0.49 4.14
N SER A 127 5.36 0.13 3.14
CA SER A 127 6.50 -0.42 2.40
C SER A 127 7.59 0.62 2.25
N GLY A 128 8.83 0.19 2.22
CA GLY A 128 9.98 1.07 2.07
C GLY A 128 11.30 0.33 1.85
N PRO A 129 12.32 1.05 1.38
CA PRO A 129 12.35 2.50 1.11
C PRO A 129 11.56 2.90 -0.13
N SER A 130 10.93 4.08 -0.08
CA SER A 130 10.19 4.66 -1.20
C SER A 130 11.14 5.40 -2.17
N HIS A 131 12.14 4.71 -2.68
CA HIS A 131 13.14 5.31 -3.56
C HIS A 131 12.72 5.34 -5.03
N ARG A 132 11.71 4.61 -5.40
CA ARG A 132 11.18 4.61 -6.76
C ARG A 132 10.25 5.80 -6.99
N ALA A 133 10.37 6.38 -8.17
CA ALA A 133 9.57 7.54 -8.56
C ALA A 133 8.10 7.21 -8.87
N GLY A 134 7.73 5.92 -8.90
CA GLY A 134 6.37 5.50 -9.21
C GLY A 134 6.17 4.01 -9.06
N LEU A 135 4.93 3.58 -9.22
CA LEU A 135 4.54 2.18 -9.29
C LEU A 135 4.78 1.66 -10.71
N VAL A 136 5.70 0.71 -10.85
CA VAL A 136 6.03 0.11 -12.16
C VAL A 136 4.81 -0.63 -12.71
N GLU A 137 4.06 -1.28 -11.84
CA GLU A 137 2.88 -2.07 -12.17
C GLU A 137 1.64 -1.22 -12.51
N ALA A 138 1.60 0.03 -12.06
CA ALA A 138 0.47 0.93 -12.24
C ALA A 138 0.93 2.36 -12.54
N PRO A 139 1.56 2.62 -13.70
CA PRO A 139 2.11 3.94 -14.02
C PRO A 139 1.04 5.03 -14.14
N GLU A 140 -0.18 4.68 -14.52
CA GLU A 140 -1.30 5.63 -14.61
C GLU A 140 -1.73 6.12 -13.24
N TYR A 141 -1.82 5.23 -12.28
CA TYR A 141 -2.12 5.58 -10.89
C TYR A 141 -1.03 6.47 -10.28
N SER A 142 0.24 6.18 -10.57
CA SER A 142 1.36 7.04 -10.16
C SER A 142 1.24 8.45 -10.74
N ARG A 143 0.84 8.58 -12.00
CA ARG A 143 0.58 9.90 -12.61
C ARG A 143 -0.59 10.61 -11.94
N GLU A 144 -1.64 9.88 -11.60
CA GLU A 144 -2.79 10.44 -10.89
C GLU A 144 -2.39 10.96 -9.50
N LEU A 145 -1.66 10.18 -8.71
CA LEU A 145 -1.13 10.63 -7.41
C LEU A 145 -0.25 11.87 -7.57
N LYS A 146 0.59 11.91 -8.59
CA LYS A 146 1.46 13.05 -8.87
C LYS A 146 0.67 14.31 -9.21
N SER A 147 -0.46 14.17 -9.90
CA SER A 147 -1.32 15.30 -10.23
C SER A 147 -1.98 15.95 -9.01
N LEU A 148 -2.10 15.23 -7.91
CA LEU A 148 -2.68 15.75 -6.65
C LEU A 148 -1.71 16.68 -5.91
N ARG A 149 -0.44 16.69 -6.27
CA ARG A 149 0.56 17.61 -5.73
C ARG A 149 0.18 19.08 -5.93
N THR A 150 -0.36 19.39 -7.10
CA THR A 150 -0.68 20.75 -7.51
C THR A 150 -1.99 21.27 -6.94
N LYS A 151 -2.78 20.41 -6.30
CA LYS A 151 -4.08 20.73 -5.70
C LYS A 151 -4.03 20.97 -4.20
N ALA A 152 -2.85 20.94 -3.64
CA ALA A 152 -2.63 21.08 -2.20
C ALA A 152 -2.43 22.53 -1.78
#